data_254315333b876e4c5592dd5e0bf93258
#
_entry.id   254315333b876e4c5592dd5e0bf93258
#
_cell.length_a   1.000
_cell.length_b   1.000
_cell.length_c   1.000
_cell.angle_alpha   90.00
_cell.angle_beta   90.00
_cell.angle_gamma   90.00
#
_symmetry.space_group_name_H-M   'P 1'
#
loop_
_entity.id
_entity.type
_entity.pdbx_description
1 polymer ?
#
loop_
_entity_poly.entity_id
_entity_poly.type
_entity_poly.pdbx_seq_one_letter_code
_entity_poly.pdbx_strand_id
1 'polypeptide(L)'
;MPKASFIKTIIAGNLTDEYIIDTKGKAYNHACGGSLLYTAAGAKPFIDEIGLLSRVDATYPAQWLSKLEKKGFDTRGIIQSVRPFEQRRFYAWRDAEHCDNDNPVTYYAKNGLPFPHELLGYHQENIAADDAVWGNIKISVRNGLPREFLDVTSAHLCPLDFSTQVKLINLLESGTVNTLTITPSNQYMKSEYVDELRVILKGAVAFFPTETQMISLCHTRARENWEMMELISEMGCQLVVVMRGLRGFWMFDSKTNKRYTLPL
;
A
#
# COMPACT_ATOMS: atom_id res chain seq x y z
N MET A 1 4.91 -16.99 -29.05
CA MET A 1 3.81 -16.30 -28.36
C MET A 1 4.12 -16.34 -26.86
N PRO A 2 4.17 -15.24 -26.13
CA PRO A 2 4.26 -15.31 -24.69
C PRO A 2 3.05 -16.08 -24.17
N LYS A 3 3.28 -17.08 -23.30
CA LYS A 3 2.20 -17.76 -22.59
C LYS A 3 1.35 -16.69 -21.92
N ALA A 4 0.05 -16.69 -22.18
CA ALA A 4 -0.88 -15.88 -21.40
C ALA A 4 -0.66 -16.27 -19.94
N SER A 5 -0.07 -15.35 -19.18
CA SER A 5 0.15 -15.56 -17.74
C SER A 5 -1.23 -15.57 -17.10
N PHE A 6 -1.61 -16.68 -16.53
CA PHE A 6 -2.85 -16.78 -15.77
C PHE A 6 -2.59 -16.10 -14.43
N ILE A 7 -3.21 -14.94 -14.21
CA ILE A 7 -3.09 -14.19 -12.95
C ILE A 7 -4.20 -14.66 -12.02
N LYS A 8 -3.86 -14.97 -10.77
CA LYS A 8 -4.84 -15.33 -9.72
C LYS A 8 -5.06 -14.20 -8.73
N THR A 9 -4.02 -13.41 -8.50
CA THR A 9 -4.01 -12.36 -7.49
C THR A 9 -3.54 -11.05 -8.08
N ILE A 10 -4.22 -9.96 -7.77
CA ILE A 10 -3.74 -8.60 -8.01
C ILE A 10 -3.30 -7.98 -6.69
N ILE A 11 -2.18 -7.25 -6.76
CA ILE A 11 -1.77 -6.33 -5.72
C ILE A 11 -1.72 -4.92 -6.32
N ALA A 12 -2.49 -4.00 -5.74
CA ALA A 12 -2.57 -2.61 -6.16
C ALA A 12 -1.92 -1.70 -5.13
N GLY A 13 -1.01 -0.83 -5.55
CA GLY A 13 -0.30 0.07 -4.65
C GLY A 13 0.71 0.97 -5.34
N ASN A 14 1.46 1.72 -4.57
CA ASN A 14 2.48 2.64 -5.08
C ASN A 14 3.81 1.94 -5.30
N LEU A 15 4.46 2.27 -6.42
CA LEU A 15 5.89 2.08 -6.67
C LEU A 15 6.60 3.41 -6.45
N THR A 16 7.72 3.40 -5.75
CA THR A 16 8.45 4.60 -5.34
C THR A 16 9.95 4.47 -5.62
N ASP A 17 10.59 5.63 -5.71
CA ASP A 17 12.04 5.77 -5.70
C ASP A 17 12.47 6.18 -4.29
N GLU A 18 13.13 5.29 -3.57
CA GLU A 18 13.42 5.45 -2.15
C GLU A 18 14.87 5.85 -1.87
N TYR A 19 14.99 6.79 -0.95
CA TYR A 19 16.24 7.30 -0.40
C TYR A 19 16.22 7.00 1.10
N ILE A 20 17.04 6.07 1.53
CA ILE A 20 16.96 5.51 2.88
C ILE A 20 18.29 5.76 3.59
N ILE A 21 18.24 6.32 4.79
CA ILE A 21 19.35 6.31 5.75
C ILE A 21 18.98 5.31 6.86
N ASP A 22 19.78 4.27 6.99
CA ASP A 22 19.54 3.22 7.98
C ASP A 22 19.97 3.66 9.40
N THR A 23 19.68 2.82 10.40
CA THR A 23 19.99 3.06 11.82
C THR A 23 21.50 3.19 12.11
N LYS A 24 22.35 2.80 11.16
CA LYS A 24 23.82 2.92 11.25
C LYS A 24 24.35 4.16 10.51
N GLY A 25 23.45 4.99 9.97
CA GLY A 25 23.80 6.18 9.20
C GLY A 25 24.25 5.90 7.76
N LYS A 26 24.07 4.69 7.25
CA LYS A 26 24.40 4.35 5.87
C LYS A 26 23.25 4.75 4.93
N ALA A 27 23.58 5.44 3.84
CA ALA A 27 22.60 5.81 2.82
C ALA A 27 22.47 4.74 1.73
N TYR A 28 21.22 4.52 1.31
CA TYR A 28 20.84 3.77 0.13
C TYR A 28 20.00 4.72 -0.74
N ASN A 29 20.62 5.22 -1.77
CA ASN A 29 20.00 6.20 -2.65
C ASN A 29 19.46 5.53 -3.91
N HIS A 30 18.34 6.01 -4.41
CA HIS A 30 17.75 5.55 -5.65
C HIS A 30 17.45 4.05 -5.63
N ALA A 31 16.63 3.63 -4.67
CA ALA A 31 16.21 2.25 -4.47
C ALA A 31 14.75 2.05 -4.90
N CYS A 32 14.49 0.96 -5.61
CA CYS A 32 13.12 0.57 -5.93
C CYS A 32 12.38 0.17 -4.65
N GLY A 33 11.24 0.81 -4.39
CA GLY A 33 10.44 0.59 -3.21
C GLY A 33 8.93 0.79 -3.44
N GLY A 34 8.23 1.07 -2.35
CA GLY A 34 6.80 1.32 -2.34
C GLY A 34 5.96 0.17 -1.79
N SER A 35 4.76 0.51 -1.32
CA SER A 35 3.84 -0.43 -0.68
C SER A 35 3.53 -1.64 -1.58
N LEU A 36 3.39 -1.43 -2.88
CA LEU A 36 3.19 -2.51 -3.85
C LEU A 36 4.34 -3.51 -3.83
N LEU A 37 5.58 -3.02 -3.91
CA LEU A 37 6.75 -3.88 -3.98
C LEU A 37 6.91 -4.73 -2.72
N TYR A 38 6.79 -4.11 -1.55
CA TYR A 38 6.92 -4.82 -0.26
C TYR A 38 5.83 -5.87 -0.07
N THR A 39 4.59 -5.53 -0.40
CA THR A 39 3.46 -6.48 -0.34
C THR A 39 3.66 -7.63 -1.33
N ALA A 40 4.03 -7.33 -2.57
CA ALA A 40 4.26 -8.35 -3.59
C ALA A 40 5.42 -9.29 -3.22
N ALA A 41 6.51 -8.74 -2.67
CA ALA A 41 7.64 -9.54 -2.20
C ALA A 41 7.25 -10.45 -1.03
N GLY A 42 6.43 -9.97 -0.10
CA GLY A 42 5.90 -10.77 1.01
C GLY A 42 4.92 -11.85 0.57
N ALA A 43 4.12 -11.61 -0.47
CA ALA A 43 3.16 -12.57 -1.00
C ALA A 43 3.80 -13.64 -1.89
N LYS A 44 4.91 -13.32 -2.59
CA LYS A 44 5.54 -14.19 -3.59
C LYS A 44 5.90 -15.61 -3.11
N PRO A 45 6.36 -15.83 -1.87
CA PRO A 45 6.61 -17.17 -1.36
C PRO A 45 5.37 -18.08 -1.30
N PHE A 46 4.16 -17.49 -1.30
CA PHE A 46 2.89 -18.19 -1.13
C PHE A 46 2.02 -18.18 -2.40
N ILE A 47 2.28 -17.25 -3.31
CA ILE A 47 1.47 -17.02 -4.52
C ILE A 47 2.40 -16.81 -5.71
N ASP A 48 2.27 -17.65 -6.73
CA ASP A 48 3.12 -17.57 -7.93
C ASP A 48 2.62 -16.55 -8.98
N GLU A 49 1.30 -16.45 -9.14
CA GLU A 49 0.65 -15.75 -10.25
C GLU A 49 0.11 -14.39 -9.77
N ILE A 50 1.03 -13.43 -9.60
CA ILE A 50 0.73 -12.09 -9.09
C ILE A 50 0.82 -11.04 -10.21
N GLY A 51 -0.31 -10.34 -10.44
CA GLY A 51 -0.36 -9.13 -11.25
C GLY A 51 -0.18 -7.88 -10.41
N LEU A 52 0.64 -6.96 -10.89
CA LEU A 52 0.92 -5.69 -10.22
C LEU A 52 0.11 -4.56 -10.86
N LEU A 53 -0.67 -3.85 -10.04
CA LEU A 53 -1.43 -2.69 -10.45
C LEU A 53 -0.86 -1.44 -9.79
N SER A 54 -0.27 -0.58 -10.59
CA SER A 54 0.38 0.64 -10.12
C SER A 54 0.38 1.72 -11.18
N ARG A 55 0.95 2.84 -10.81
CA ARG A 55 1.24 3.95 -11.68
C ARG A 55 2.68 4.41 -11.48
N VAL A 56 3.32 4.70 -12.60
CA VAL A 56 4.64 5.33 -12.62
C VAL A 56 4.64 6.46 -13.65
N ASP A 57 5.54 7.42 -13.55
CA ASP A 57 5.73 8.40 -14.63
C ASP A 57 6.92 8.04 -15.53
N ALA A 58 7.22 8.90 -16.51
CA ALA A 58 8.29 8.66 -17.47
C ALA A 58 9.70 8.62 -16.86
N THR A 59 9.87 9.12 -15.63
CA THR A 59 11.17 9.15 -14.94
C THR A 59 11.48 7.87 -14.19
N TYR A 60 10.45 7.02 -13.97
CA TYR A 60 10.63 5.76 -13.25
C TYR A 60 11.53 4.79 -14.03
N PRO A 61 12.58 4.21 -13.42
CA PRO A 61 13.56 3.42 -14.13
C PRO A 61 12.98 2.16 -14.75
N ALA A 62 12.98 2.05 -16.08
CA ALA A 62 12.47 0.88 -16.79
C ALA A 62 13.19 -0.42 -16.41
N GLN A 63 14.46 -0.33 -15.99
CA GLN A 63 15.22 -1.48 -15.49
C GLN A 63 14.61 -2.09 -14.22
N TRP A 64 13.90 -1.31 -13.39
CA TRP A 64 13.23 -1.83 -12.20
C TRP A 64 12.00 -2.64 -12.58
N LEU A 65 11.22 -2.19 -13.57
CA LEU A 65 10.09 -2.95 -14.12
C LEU A 65 10.57 -4.27 -14.69
N SER A 66 11.65 -4.26 -15.50
CA SER A 66 12.24 -5.47 -16.04
C SER A 66 12.75 -6.45 -14.95
N LYS A 67 13.22 -5.94 -13.80
CA LYS A 67 13.59 -6.80 -12.67
C LYS A 67 12.37 -7.46 -12.03
N LEU A 68 11.22 -6.76 -11.94
CA LEU A 68 9.97 -7.33 -11.42
C LEU A 68 9.48 -8.45 -12.35
N GLU A 69 9.51 -8.24 -13.65
CA GLU A 69 9.16 -9.27 -14.64
C GLU A 69 10.04 -10.51 -14.52
N LYS A 70 11.36 -10.34 -14.40
CA LYS A 70 12.30 -11.44 -14.18
C LYS A 70 12.05 -12.21 -12.88
N LYS A 71 11.45 -11.58 -11.88
CA LYS A 71 11.00 -12.22 -10.64
C LYS A 71 9.63 -12.90 -10.75
N GLY A 72 9.02 -12.89 -11.95
CA GLY A 72 7.77 -13.57 -12.25
C GLY A 72 6.52 -12.80 -11.83
N PHE A 73 6.59 -11.47 -11.73
CA PHE A 73 5.42 -10.61 -11.58
C PHE A 73 4.88 -10.20 -12.96
N ASP A 74 3.57 -10.11 -13.11
CA ASP A 74 2.95 -9.52 -14.29
C ASP A 74 2.85 -7.99 -14.09
N THR A 75 3.64 -7.25 -14.87
CA THR A 75 3.74 -5.79 -14.80
C THR A 75 2.81 -5.06 -15.75
N ARG A 76 2.01 -5.76 -16.56
CA ARG A 76 1.11 -5.16 -17.56
C ARG A 76 0.04 -4.23 -16.96
N GLY A 77 -0.22 -4.34 -15.65
CA GLY A 77 -1.09 -3.43 -14.91
C GLY A 77 -0.38 -2.16 -14.41
N ILE A 78 0.91 -1.97 -14.69
CA ILE A 78 1.62 -0.75 -14.32
C ILE A 78 1.43 0.29 -15.42
N ILE A 79 0.65 1.32 -15.11
CA ILE A 79 0.23 2.35 -16.06
C ILE A 79 1.22 3.51 -16.02
N GLN A 80 1.73 3.92 -17.17
CA GLN A 80 2.58 5.09 -17.28
C GLN A 80 1.75 6.36 -17.35
N SER A 81 1.97 7.27 -16.38
CA SER A 81 1.34 8.59 -16.36
C SER A 81 2.01 9.52 -17.36
N VAL A 82 1.19 10.28 -18.11
CA VAL A 82 1.68 11.34 -18.99
C VAL A 82 2.20 12.55 -18.19
N ARG A 83 1.64 12.77 -17.00
CA ARG A 83 2.05 13.87 -16.12
C ARG A 83 3.03 13.36 -15.07
N PRO A 84 4.15 14.06 -14.86
CA PRO A 84 5.06 13.74 -13.77
C PRO A 84 4.35 13.93 -12.42
N PHE A 85 4.75 13.15 -11.43
CA PHE A 85 4.28 13.26 -10.05
C PHE A 85 5.40 12.84 -9.09
N GLU A 86 5.24 13.18 -7.79
CA GLU A 86 6.28 12.89 -6.80
C GLU A 86 6.33 11.39 -6.44
N GLN A 87 7.31 10.68 -6.98
CA GLN A 87 7.54 9.25 -6.72
C GLN A 87 8.65 9.01 -5.71
N ARG A 88 9.45 10.05 -5.39
CA ARG A 88 10.53 9.92 -4.42
C ARG A 88 9.96 9.77 -3.02
N ARG A 89 10.65 8.99 -2.21
CA ARG A 89 10.38 8.86 -0.77
C ARG A 89 11.69 8.90 -0.02
N PHE A 90 11.72 9.66 1.06
CA PHE A 90 12.85 9.72 1.95
C PHE A 90 12.52 9.07 3.29
N TYR A 91 13.43 8.28 3.82
CA TYR A 91 13.31 7.61 5.10
C TYR A 91 14.63 7.68 5.87
N ALA A 92 14.61 8.24 7.08
CA ALA A 92 15.74 8.20 8.01
C ALA A 92 15.35 7.41 9.27
N TRP A 93 15.86 6.20 9.39
CA TRP A 93 15.57 5.30 10.49
C TRP A 93 16.42 5.66 11.72
N ARG A 94 15.76 6.01 12.83
CA ARG A 94 16.40 6.24 14.12
C ARG A 94 16.62 4.93 14.88
N ASP A 95 15.66 4.04 14.78
CA ASP A 95 15.67 2.67 15.32
C ASP A 95 14.72 1.78 14.48
N ALA A 96 14.41 0.57 14.96
CA ALA A 96 13.59 -0.40 14.22
C ALA A 96 12.10 0.00 14.09
N GLU A 97 11.62 0.98 14.85
CA GLU A 97 10.21 1.39 14.86
C GLU A 97 10.00 2.87 14.48
N HIS A 98 11.04 3.71 14.57
CA HIS A 98 10.94 5.14 14.35
C HIS A 98 11.71 5.58 13.11
N CYS A 99 10.97 6.14 12.18
CA CYS A 99 11.47 6.67 10.92
C CYS A 99 10.98 8.10 10.71
N ASP A 100 11.89 8.98 10.34
CA ASP A 100 11.56 10.32 9.87
C ASP A 100 11.58 10.32 8.34
N ASN A 101 10.69 11.07 7.72
CA ASN A 101 10.48 11.06 6.27
C ASN A 101 10.45 12.46 5.65
N ASP A 102 10.86 13.47 6.41
CA ASP A 102 10.97 14.85 5.97
C ASP A 102 12.40 15.39 6.17
N ASN A 103 12.70 16.54 5.56
CA ASN A 103 13.95 17.27 5.70
C ASN A 103 15.23 16.43 5.45
N PRO A 104 15.39 15.80 4.28
CA PRO A 104 16.53 14.92 3.98
C PRO A 104 17.89 15.64 4.12
N VAL A 105 17.96 16.94 3.82
CA VAL A 105 19.20 17.74 3.93
C VAL A 105 19.83 17.62 5.31
N THR A 106 19.01 17.74 6.36
CA THR A 106 19.49 17.64 7.74
C THR A 106 20.07 16.26 8.05
N TYR A 107 19.43 15.18 7.57
CA TYR A 107 19.89 13.82 7.84
C TYR A 107 21.17 13.47 7.08
N TYR A 108 21.30 13.88 5.81
CA TYR A 108 22.52 13.70 5.05
C TYR A 108 23.69 14.48 5.68
N ALA A 109 23.48 15.75 6.05
CA ALA A 109 24.48 16.57 6.70
C ALA A 109 24.93 15.99 8.06
N LYS A 110 23.97 15.56 8.90
CA LYS A 110 24.26 14.96 10.21
C LYS A 110 25.13 13.71 10.12
N ASN A 111 24.97 12.92 9.06
CA ASN A 111 25.74 11.70 8.85
C ASN A 111 27.00 11.92 7.98
N GLY A 112 27.33 13.17 7.61
CA GLY A 112 28.48 13.47 6.78
C GLY A 112 28.40 12.88 5.36
N LEU A 113 27.20 12.69 4.85
CA LEU A 113 26.93 12.08 3.54
C LEU A 113 26.75 13.15 2.47
N PRO A 114 27.18 12.90 1.20
CA PRO A 114 26.89 13.78 0.10
C PRO A 114 25.38 13.78 -0.18
N PHE A 115 24.81 14.97 -0.34
CA PHE A 115 23.36 15.10 -0.63
C PHE A 115 23.07 14.70 -2.09
N PRO A 116 22.15 13.77 -2.36
CA PRO A 116 21.80 13.37 -3.72
C PRO A 116 21.05 14.49 -4.44
N HIS A 117 21.51 14.82 -5.65
CA HIS A 117 20.87 15.87 -6.47
C HIS A 117 19.40 15.58 -6.80
N GLU A 118 19.07 14.31 -6.89
CA GLU A 118 17.70 13.84 -7.17
C GLU A 118 16.72 14.20 -6.07
N LEU A 119 17.19 14.44 -4.84
CA LEU A 119 16.35 14.90 -3.72
C LEU A 119 16.19 16.42 -3.65
N LEU A 120 16.79 17.19 -4.57
CA LEU A 120 16.54 18.63 -4.61
C LEU A 120 15.05 18.91 -4.85
N GLY A 121 14.47 19.80 -4.04
CA GLY A 121 13.05 20.14 -4.10
C GLY A 121 12.08 19.05 -3.60
N TYR A 122 12.59 17.99 -2.95
CA TYR A 122 11.72 17.03 -2.28
C TYR A 122 11.05 17.65 -1.06
N HIS A 123 9.73 17.55 -1.00
CA HIS A 123 8.90 17.91 0.14
C HIS A 123 7.82 16.84 0.33
N GLN A 124 7.69 16.31 1.53
CA GLN A 124 6.70 15.29 1.83
C GLN A 124 5.25 15.76 1.59
N GLU A 125 4.97 17.04 1.78
CA GLU A 125 3.65 17.63 1.53
C GLU A 125 3.17 17.46 0.09
N ASN A 126 4.09 17.41 -0.89
CA ASN A 126 3.76 17.17 -2.28
C ASN A 126 3.17 15.78 -2.51
N ILE A 127 3.50 14.80 -1.66
CA ILE A 127 3.03 13.41 -1.75
C ILE A 127 1.51 13.32 -1.59
N ALA A 128 0.94 14.06 -0.65
CA ALA A 128 -0.51 14.06 -0.41
C ALA A 128 -1.31 14.64 -1.58
N ALA A 129 -0.76 15.67 -2.25
CA ALA A 129 -1.36 16.25 -3.44
C ALA A 129 -1.29 15.30 -4.65
N ASP A 130 -0.22 14.52 -4.76
CA ASP A 130 0.00 13.59 -5.86
C ASP A 130 -0.72 12.25 -5.68
N ASP A 131 -1.00 11.82 -4.44
CA ASP A 131 -1.89 10.68 -4.17
C ASP A 131 -3.31 10.95 -4.70
N ALA A 132 -3.78 12.19 -4.67
CA ALA A 132 -5.04 12.60 -5.32
C ALA A 132 -5.01 12.46 -6.86
N VAL A 133 -3.84 12.41 -7.48
CA VAL A 133 -3.68 12.23 -8.94
C VAL A 133 -4.00 10.80 -9.37
N TRP A 134 -3.84 9.80 -8.49
CA TRP A 134 -4.35 8.43 -8.74
C TRP A 134 -5.87 8.46 -9.01
N GLY A 135 -6.61 9.26 -8.26
CA GLY A 135 -8.04 9.42 -8.41
C GLY A 135 -8.48 9.97 -9.77
N ASN A 136 -7.61 10.66 -10.51
CA ASN A 136 -7.89 11.22 -11.82
C ASN A 136 -7.52 10.29 -12.99
N ILE A 137 -6.80 9.19 -12.73
CA ILE A 137 -6.53 8.19 -13.76
C ILE A 137 -7.72 7.24 -13.83
N LYS A 138 -8.39 7.22 -14.96
CA LYS A 138 -9.44 6.23 -15.24
C LYS A 138 -8.78 4.87 -15.45
N ILE A 139 -8.61 4.11 -14.39
CA ILE A 139 -8.19 2.72 -14.48
C ILE A 139 -9.36 1.94 -15.06
N SER A 140 -9.21 1.45 -16.25
CA SER A 140 -10.23 0.65 -16.93
C SER A 140 -9.59 -0.16 -18.05
N VAL A 141 -10.26 -1.20 -18.49
CA VAL A 141 -9.85 -1.99 -19.65
C VAL A 141 -9.71 -1.11 -20.91
N ARG A 142 -10.56 -0.07 -21.05
CA ARG A 142 -10.46 0.89 -22.16
C ARG A 142 -9.19 1.73 -22.13
N ASN A 143 -8.60 1.91 -20.96
CA ASN A 143 -7.38 2.70 -20.76
C ASN A 143 -6.13 1.82 -20.61
N GLY A 144 -6.15 0.58 -21.13
CA GLY A 144 -4.99 -0.27 -21.22
C GLY A 144 -4.83 -1.29 -20.08
N LEU A 145 -5.75 -1.37 -19.12
CA LEU A 145 -5.72 -2.47 -18.15
C LEU A 145 -6.09 -3.79 -18.87
N PRO A 146 -5.26 -4.83 -18.83
CA PRO A 146 -5.59 -6.12 -19.41
C PRO A 146 -6.86 -6.70 -18.77
N ARG A 147 -7.71 -7.35 -19.58
CA ARG A 147 -8.96 -7.97 -19.08
C ARG A 147 -8.70 -9.01 -18.01
N GLU A 148 -7.59 -9.75 -18.14
CA GLU A 148 -7.18 -10.77 -17.20
C GLU A 148 -6.98 -10.25 -15.76
N PHE A 149 -6.77 -8.93 -15.61
CA PHE A 149 -6.72 -8.29 -14.30
C PHE A 149 -8.10 -8.16 -13.63
N LEU A 150 -9.18 -8.37 -14.35
CA LEU A 150 -10.54 -8.46 -13.77
C LEU A 150 -10.99 -9.91 -13.54
N ASP A 151 -10.32 -10.88 -14.18
CA ASP A 151 -10.63 -12.30 -14.08
C ASP A 151 -9.80 -13.00 -12.98
N VAL A 152 -9.51 -12.29 -11.89
CA VAL A 152 -8.71 -12.79 -10.77
C VAL A 152 -9.60 -13.17 -9.59
N THR A 153 -9.14 -14.13 -8.76
CA THR A 153 -9.90 -14.60 -7.60
C THR A 153 -9.63 -13.76 -6.35
N SER A 154 -8.47 -13.14 -6.25
CA SER A 154 -8.10 -12.35 -5.08
C SER A 154 -7.44 -11.02 -5.44
N ALA A 155 -7.62 -10.04 -4.57
CA ALA A 155 -6.98 -8.74 -4.69
C ALA A 155 -6.55 -8.22 -3.32
N HIS A 156 -5.39 -7.55 -3.30
CA HIS A 156 -4.94 -6.77 -2.15
C HIS A 156 -4.75 -5.30 -2.55
N LEU A 157 -5.39 -4.41 -1.81
CA LEU A 157 -5.21 -2.96 -1.96
C LEU A 157 -4.25 -2.46 -0.88
N CYS A 158 -3.08 -2.01 -1.28
CA CYS A 158 -2.11 -1.33 -0.43
C CYS A 158 -2.63 0.06 -0.02
N PRO A 159 -1.92 0.77 0.89
CA PRO A 159 -2.27 2.13 1.25
C PRO A 159 -2.33 3.06 0.03
N LEU A 160 -3.51 3.55 -0.27
CA LEU A 160 -3.83 4.54 -1.30
C LEU A 160 -4.83 5.54 -0.72
N ASP A 161 -5.09 6.64 -1.41
CA ASP A 161 -6.14 7.56 -0.99
C ASP A 161 -7.53 6.90 -1.02
N PHE A 162 -8.46 7.42 -0.21
CA PHE A 162 -9.80 6.87 -0.07
C PHE A 162 -10.54 6.72 -1.42
N SER A 163 -10.52 7.78 -2.22
CA SER A 163 -11.20 7.82 -3.53
C SER A 163 -10.65 6.76 -4.49
N THR A 164 -9.33 6.57 -4.50
CA THR A 164 -8.67 5.56 -5.34
C THR A 164 -9.03 4.15 -4.89
N GLN A 165 -9.00 3.86 -3.58
CA GLN A 165 -9.40 2.54 -3.09
C GLN A 165 -10.86 2.23 -3.42
N VAL A 166 -11.78 3.18 -3.24
CA VAL A 166 -13.19 3.00 -3.64
C VAL A 166 -13.33 2.71 -5.13
N LYS A 167 -12.60 3.44 -5.99
CA LYS A 167 -12.63 3.20 -7.45
C LYS A 167 -12.09 1.83 -7.83
N LEU A 168 -11.01 1.38 -7.17
CA LEU A 168 -10.43 0.07 -7.40
C LEU A 168 -11.38 -1.04 -6.93
N ILE A 169 -12.04 -0.89 -5.78
CA ILE A 169 -13.03 -1.84 -5.28
C ILE A 169 -14.15 -1.99 -6.31
N ASN A 170 -14.75 -0.89 -6.75
CA ASN A 170 -15.81 -0.92 -7.75
C ASN A 170 -15.36 -1.56 -9.08
N LEU A 171 -14.12 -1.32 -9.49
CA LEU A 171 -13.55 -1.94 -10.67
C LEU A 171 -13.41 -3.46 -10.50
N LEU A 172 -12.89 -3.92 -9.37
CA LEU A 172 -12.67 -5.33 -9.07
C LEU A 172 -13.99 -6.08 -8.85
N GLU A 173 -15.00 -5.45 -8.25
CA GLU A 173 -16.35 -6.00 -8.09
C GLU A 173 -17.04 -6.23 -9.45
N SER A 174 -16.64 -5.53 -10.50
CA SER A 174 -17.14 -5.79 -11.86
C SER A 174 -16.54 -7.06 -12.50
N GLY A 175 -15.57 -7.67 -11.87
CA GLY A 175 -14.87 -8.89 -12.28
C GLY A 175 -15.26 -10.11 -11.44
N THR A 176 -14.28 -10.99 -11.19
CA THR A 176 -14.47 -12.29 -10.50
C THR A 176 -13.85 -12.34 -9.11
N VAL A 177 -13.38 -11.20 -8.57
CA VAL A 177 -12.74 -11.12 -7.26
C VAL A 177 -13.73 -11.51 -6.16
N ASN A 178 -13.36 -12.53 -5.39
CA ASN A 178 -14.13 -13.01 -4.23
C ASN A 178 -13.37 -12.87 -2.90
N THR A 179 -12.07 -12.58 -2.97
CA THR A 179 -11.23 -12.36 -1.79
C THR A 179 -10.55 -11.00 -1.91
N LEU A 180 -11.13 -10.00 -1.27
CA LEU A 180 -10.58 -8.65 -1.20
C LEU A 180 -9.96 -8.41 0.16
N THR A 181 -8.71 -7.92 0.17
CA THR A 181 -7.99 -7.54 1.39
C THR A 181 -7.44 -6.12 1.25
N ILE A 182 -7.40 -5.36 2.35
CA ILE A 182 -7.11 -3.93 2.30
C ILE A 182 -6.16 -3.51 3.42
N THR A 183 -5.11 -2.78 3.07
CA THR A 183 -4.31 -1.99 4.02
C THR A 183 -4.69 -0.51 3.85
N PRO A 184 -5.10 0.17 4.92
CA PRO A 184 -5.53 1.57 4.84
C PRO A 184 -4.38 2.55 4.72
N SER A 185 -4.69 3.75 4.22
CA SER A 185 -3.82 4.92 4.30
C SER A 185 -4.09 5.74 5.56
N ASN A 186 -3.06 6.40 6.11
CA ASN A 186 -3.20 7.34 7.21
C ASN A 186 -4.14 8.53 6.89
N GLN A 187 -4.35 8.83 5.63
CA GLN A 187 -5.16 9.97 5.18
C GLN A 187 -6.61 9.88 5.67
N TYR A 188 -7.18 8.69 5.68
CA TYR A 188 -8.57 8.46 6.06
C TYR A 188 -8.76 7.62 7.33
N MET A 189 -7.68 7.17 7.99
CA MET A 189 -7.74 6.51 9.29
C MET A 189 -7.86 7.52 10.42
N LYS A 190 -8.97 8.28 10.40
CA LYS A 190 -9.31 9.34 11.35
C LYS A 190 -10.78 9.22 11.75
N SER A 191 -11.14 9.70 12.94
CA SER A 191 -12.49 9.57 13.49
C SER A 191 -13.60 10.16 12.62
N GLU A 192 -13.29 11.13 11.78
CA GLU A 192 -14.22 11.73 10.82
C GLU A 192 -14.63 10.80 9.69
N TYR A 193 -13.84 9.77 9.39
CA TYR A 193 -14.10 8.80 8.32
C TYR A 193 -14.75 7.49 8.79
N VAL A 194 -15.07 7.37 10.07
CA VAL A 194 -15.60 6.10 10.63
C VAL A 194 -16.84 5.59 9.86
N ASP A 195 -17.75 6.48 9.51
CA ASP A 195 -18.98 6.07 8.82
C ASP A 195 -18.74 5.77 7.33
N GLU A 196 -17.87 6.54 6.68
CA GLU A 196 -17.49 6.36 5.29
C GLU A 196 -16.69 5.06 5.05
N LEU A 197 -15.99 4.59 6.08
CA LEU A 197 -15.16 3.37 5.97
C LEU A 197 -15.97 2.13 5.59
N ARG A 198 -17.28 2.10 5.87
CA ARG A 198 -18.19 1.05 5.43
C ARG A 198 -18.17 0.83 3.92
N VAL A 199 -17.92 1.89 3.14
CA VAL A 199 -17.87 1.80 1.67
C VAL A 199 -16.67 0.94 1.23
N ILE A 200 -15.55 1.01 1.96
CA ILE A 200 -14.35 0.22 1.67
C ILE A 200 -14.43 -1.19 2.26
N LEU A 201 -14.98 -1.32 3.47
CA LEU A 201 -14.95 -2.58 4.22
C LEU A 201 -16.04 -3.55 3.84
N LYS A 202 -17.12 -3.09 3.21
CA LYS A 202 -18.21 -3.96 2.79
C LYS A 202 -17.71 -5.01 1.79
N GLY A 203 -17.73 -6.26 2.20
CA GLY A 203 -17.25 -7.38 1.40
C GLY A 203 -15.74 -7.65 1.46
N ALA A 204 -14.97 -6.83 2.20
CA ALA A 204 -13.58 -7.12 2.45
C ALA A 204 -13.42 -8.35 3.34
N VAL A 205 -12.57 -9.29 2.94
CA VAL A 205 -12.25 -10.47 3.75
C VAL A 205 -11.34 -10.10 4.91
N ALA A 206 -10.34 -9.24 4.67
CA ALA A 206 -9.43 -8.80 5.72
C ALA A 206 -9.02 -7.33 5.58
N PHE A 207 -8.84 -6.69 6.73
CA PHE A 207 -8.39 -5.30 6.85
C PHE A 207 -7.18 -5.23 7.78
N PHE A 208 -6.12 -4.53 7.33
CA PHE A 208 -4.80 -4.51 7.97
C PHE A 208 -4.39 -3.11 8.44
N PRO A 209 -5.03 -2.53 9.46
CA PRO A 209 -4.59 -1.26 10.03
C PRO A 209 -3.37 -1.46 10.93
N THR A 210 -2.59 -0.39 11.14
CA THR A 210 -1.68 -0.33 12.28
C THR A 210 -2.45 -0.01 13.57
N GLU A 211 -1.86 -0.31 14.72
CA GLU A 211 -2.45 0.03 16.02
C GLU A 211 -2.76 1.53 16.14
N THR A 212 -1.82 2.38 15.69
CA THR A 212 -2.01 3.84 15.68
C THR A 212 -3.17 4.27 14.77
N GLN A 213 -3.31 3.66 13.60
CA GLN A 213 -4.42 3.93 12.69
C GLN A 213 -5.76 3.51 13.30
N MET A 214 -5.82 2.33 13.91
CA MET A 214 -7.02 1.84 14.59
C MET A 214 -7.45 2.79 15.71
N ILE A 215 -6.52 3.19 16.57
CA ILE A 215 -6.79 4.13 17.67
C ILE A 215 -7.26 5.48 17.10
N SER A 216 -6.56 6.04 16.11
CA SER A 216 -6.93 7.32 15.50
C SER A 216 -8.35 7.32 14.91
N LEU A 217 -8.76 6.18 14.32
CA LEU A 217 -10.10 6.01 13.77
C LEU A 217 -11.17 5.89 14.87
N CYS A 218 -10.93 5.03 15.87
CA CYS A 218 -11.97 4.52 16.75
C CYS A 218 -12.06 5.20 18.13
N HIS A 219 -11.07 6.01 18.53
CA HIS A 219 -10.94 6.56 19.89
C HIS A 219 -12.16 7.36 20.40
N THR A 220 -13.00 7.87 19.49
CA THR A 220 -14.24 8.58 19.86
C THR A 220 -15.42 7.64 20.14
N ARG A 221 -15.33 6.36 19.75
CA ARG A 221 -16.45 5.39 19.82
C ARG A 221 -16.14 4.15 20.66
N ALA A 222 -14.87 3.82 20.85
CA ALA A 222 -14.43 2.68 21.66
C ALA A 222 -13.16 3.05 22.43
N ARG A 223 -12.92 2.38 23.57
CA ARG A 223 -11.74 2.63 24.41
C ARG A 223 -10.76 1.46 24.39
N GLU A 224 -11.30 0.24 24.39
CA GLU A 224 -10.49 -0.98 24.42
C GLU A 224 -10.14 -1.44 23.00
N ASN A 225 -8.94 -1.94 22.84
CA ASN A 225 -8.44 -2.34 21.51
C ASN A 225 -9.34 -3.40 20.84
N TRP A 226 -9.87 -4.34 21.60
CA TRP A 226 -10.76 -5.37 21.06
C TRP A 226 -12.12 -4.80 20.64
N GLU A 227 -12.67 -3.86 21.39
CA GLU A 227 -13.89 -3.12 21.00
C GLU A 227 -13.69 -2.34 19.71
N MET A 228 -12.51 -1.72 19.54
CA MET A 228 -12.17 -1.02 18.29
C MET A 228 -12.12 -1.98 17.09
N MET A 229 -11.56 -3.17 17.28
CA MET A 229 -11.50 -4.19 16.21
C MET A 229 -12.89 -4.72 15.86
N GLU A 230 -13.75 -4.94 16.86
CA GLU A 230 -15.14 -5.33 16.67
C GLU A 230 -15.93 -4.25 15.92
N LEU A 231 -15.77 -2.98 16.33
CA LEU A 231 -16.37 -1.83 15.63
C LEU A 231 -15.98 -1.79 14.15
N ILE A 232 -14.69 -1.99 13.83
CA ILE A 232 -14.23 -2.04 12.44
C ILE A 232 -14.85 -3.24 11.70
N SER A 233 -14.94 -4.38 12.35
CA SER A 233 -15.53 -5.57 11.73
C SER A 233 -17.03 -5.41 11.44
N GLU A 234 -17.78 -4.72 12.31
CA GLU A 234 -19.20 -4.39 12.10
C GLU A 234 -19.44 -3.49 10.88
N MET A 235 -18.40 -2.84 10.37
CA MET A 235 -18.47 -2.07 9.13
C MET A 235 -18.48 -2.96 7.87
N GLY A 236 -18.28 -4.28 8.01
CA GLY A 236 -18.46 -5.25 6.93
C GLY A 236 -17.23 -6.09 6.59
N CYS A 237 -16.16 -6.03 7.40
CA CYS A 237 -14.95 -6.81 7.22
C CYS A 237 -14.96 -8.08 8.10
N GLN A 238 -14.61 -9.24 7.55
CA GLN A 238 -14.57 -10.49 8.31
C GLN A 238 -13.38 -10.53 9.28
N LEU A 239 -12.19 -10.23 8.82
CA LEU A 239 -10.94 -10.30 9.60
C LEU A 239 -10.36 -8.89 9.79
N VAL A 240 -10.14 -8.50 11.03
CA VAL A 240 -9.38 -7.29 11.37
C VAL A 240 -8.03 -7.72 11.92
N VAL A 241 -6.94 -7.36 11.23
CA VAL A 241 -5.57 -7.74 11.60
C VAL A 241 -4.76 -6.49 11.90
N VAL A 242 -4.58 -6.18 13.17
CA VAL A 242 -3.88 -4.96 13.62
C VAL A 242 -2.39 -5.21 13.71
N MET A 243 -1.62 -4.47 12.91
CA MET A 243 -0.16 -4.52 12.90
C MET A 243 0.41 -3.67 14.04
N ARG A 244 1.33 -4.24 14.85
CA ARG A 244 1.86 -3.63 16.07
C ARG A 244 3.38 -3.50 16.07
N GLY A 245 3.99 -3.37 14.89
CA GLY A 245 5.44 -3.34 14.76
C GLY A 245 6.10 -4.58 15.37
N LEU A 246 7.15 -4.43 16.16
CA LEU A 246 7.89 -5.53 16.81
C LEU A 246 7.06 -6.30 17.85
N ARG A 247 5.86 -5.85 18.21
CA ARG A 247 4.96 -6.53 19.13
C ARG A 247 4.04 -7.56 18.44
N GLY A 248 4.20 -7.77 17.14
CA GLY A 248 3.43 -8.74 16.36
C GLY A 248 2.06 -8.21 15.93
N PHE A 249 1.02 -9.04 16.03
CA PHE A 249 -0.30 -8.76 15.49
C PHE A 249 -1.40 -9.12 16.48
N TRP A 250 -2.50 -8.37 16.42
CA TRP A 250 -3.80 -8.80 16.91
C TRP A 250 -4.68 -9.18 15.74
N MET A 251 -5.49 -10.22 15.88
CA MET A 251 -6.48 -10.59 14.88
C MET A 251 -7.82 -10.86 15.53
N PHE A 252 -8.88 -10.27 15.00
CA PHE A 252 -10.27 -10.56 15.32
C PHE A 252 -10.95 -11.17 14.11
N ASP A 253 -11.58 -12.34 14.30
CA ASP A 253 -12.39 -13.00 13.28
C ASP A 253 -13.86 -12.93 13.71
N SER A 254 -14.65 -12.10 13.02
CA SER A 254 -16.06 -11.91 13.33
C SER A 254 -16.92 -13.13 13.03
N LYS A 255 -16.51 -13.98 12.07
CA LYS A 255 -17.24 -15.19 11.72
C LYS A 255 -17.21 -16.23 12.84
N THR A 256 -16.10 -16.34 13.54
CA THR A 256 -15.93 -17.28 14.66
C THR A 256 -16.00 -16.60 16.03
N ASN A 257 -16.06 -15.28 16.06
CA ASN A 257 -15.97 -14.44 17.25
C ASN A 257 -14.72 -14.74 18.11
N LYS A 258 -13.59 -14.96 17.44
CA LYS A 258 -12.32 -15.30 18.09
C LYS A 258 -11.31 -14.17 18.00
N ARG A 259 -10.55 -14.02 19.08
CA ARG A 259 -9.46 -13.04 19.23
C ARG A 259 -8.13 -13.79 19.32
N TYR A 260 -7.15 -13.34 18.56
CA TYR A 260 -5.82 -13.95 18.50
C TYR A 260 -4.74 -12.90 18.73
N THR A 261 -3.69 -13.28 19.45
CA THR A 261 -2.46 -12.48 19.58
C THR A 261 -1.32 -13.32 19.03
N LEU A 262 -0.62 -12.80 18.03
CA LEU A 262 0.52 -13.46 17.39
C LEU A 262 1.77 -12.61 17.68
N PRO A 263 2.76 -13.12 18.43
CA PRO A 263 4.05 -12.48 18.55
C PRO A 263 4.83 -12.56 17.22
N LEU A 264 5.84 -11.69 17.04
CA LEU A 264 6.83 -11.85 15.99
C LEU A 264 7.81 -12.96 16.31
#